data_324042155d6bc6b301bd44367b526f16
#
_entry.id   324042155d6bc6b301bd44367b526f16
#
_cell.length_a   1.000
_cell.length_b   1.000
_cell.length_c   1.000
_cell.angle_alpha   90.00
_cell.angle_beta   90.00
_cell.angle_gamma   90.00
#
_symmetry.space_group_name_H-M   'P 1'
#
loop_
_entity.id
_entity.type
_entity.pdbx_description
1 polymer ?
#
loop_
_entity_poly.entity_id
_entity_poly.type
_entity_poly.pdbx_seq_one_letter_code
_entity_poly.pdbx_strand_id
1 'polypeptide(L)'
;MKSIYHITILIIVLLALSCKKDLAPISGCTDNIAINYNPNAITEDQSCIYYSATPFVIETPYGFPDMKIPSDNPMTVEGIALGEKLFKDPILSADNTQACINCHQQNFSFSDPNQFSTGIDNIQGVRNAS
;
A
#
# COMPACT_ATOMS: atom_id res chain seq x y z
N MET A 1 25.26 -67.37 -9.24
CA MET A 1 25.86 -66.21 -8.56
C MET A 1 25.59 -64.87 -9.29
N LYS A 2 25.68 -64.77 -10.62
CA LYS A 2 25.43 -63.52 -11.37
C LYS A 2 23.98 -62.99 -11.23
N SER A 3 22.98 -63.87 -11.19
CA SER A 3 21.57 -63.48 -11.09
C SER A 3 21.20 -62.82 -9.76
N ILE A 4 21.79 -63.27 -8.65
CA ILE A 4 21.54 -62.71 -7.34
C ILE A 4 22.12 -61.29 -7.22
N TYR A 5 23.27 -61.04 -7.87
CA TYR A 5 23.91 -59.74 -7.87
C TYR A 5 23.07 -58.69 -8.60
N HIS A 6 22.41 -59.05 -9.67
CA HIS A 6 21.55 -58.13 -10.41
C HIS A 6 20.28 -57.80 -9.63
N ILE A 7 19.72 -58.75 -8.89
CA ILE A 7 18.54 -58.53 -8.06
C ILE A 7 18.87 -57.59 -6.87
N THR A 8 20.03 -57.77 -6.24
CA THR A 8 20.43 -56.89 -5.12
C THR A 8 20.74 -55.47 -5.57
N ILE A 9 21.33 -55.28 -6.73
CA ILE A 9 21.55 -53.95 -7.29
C ILE A 9 20.22 -53.26 -7.64
N LEU A 10 19.25 -53.99 -8.21
CA LEU A 10 17.94 -53.48 -8.54
C LEU A 10 17.17 -53.01 -7.31
N ILE A 11 17.25 -53.77 -6.22
CA ILE A 11 16.60 -53.42 -4.94
C ILE A 11 17.24 -52.16 -4.32
N ILE A 12 18.56 -52.05 -4.38
CA ILE A 12 19.28 -50.85 -3.87
C ILE A 12 18.91 -49.61 -4.68
N VAL A 13 18.79 -49.71 -5.99
CA VAL A 13 18.38 -48.59 -6.86
C VAL A 13 16.94 -48.19 -6.61
N LEU A 14 16.02 -49.14 -6.38
CA LEU A 14 14.63 -48.87 -6.06
C LEU A 14 14.46 -48.18 -4.69
N LEU A 15 15.29 -48.52 -3.70
CA LEU A 15 15.28 -47.89 -2.39
C LEU A 15 15.83 -46.47 -2.40
N ALA A 16 16.78 -46.18 -3.29
CA ALA A 16 17.36 -44.82 -3.45
C ALA A 16 16.40 -43.83 -4.12
N LEU A 17 15.40 -44.29 -4.87
CA LEU A 17 14.39 -43.47 -5.55
C LEU A 17 13.20 -43.11 -4.68
N SER A 18 13.11 -43.64 -3.44
CA SER A 18 11.94 -43.45 -2.59
C SER A 18 11.99 -42.28 -1.62
N CYS A 19 13.05 -41.47 -1.62
CA CYS A 19 13.14 -40.27 -0.79
C CYS A 19 12.61 -39.04 -1.55
N LYS A 20 11.28 -38.92 -1.72
CA LYS A 20 10.66 -37.62 -1.89
C LYS A 20 10.63 -36.97 -0.50
N LYS A 21 11.49 -35.99 -0.30
CA LYS A 21 11.40 -35.11 0.85
C LYS A 21 10.18 -34.20 0.59
N ASP A 22 9.02 -34.57 1.09
CA ASP A 22 7.86 -33.67 1.13
C ASP A 22 8.28 -32.47 1.98
N LEU A 23 8.58 -31.36 1.32
CA LEU A 23 8.81 -30.10 2.02
C LEU A 23 7.49 -29.76 2.72
N ALA A 24 7.56 -29.56 4.03
CA ALA A 24 6.40 -29.10 4.79
C ALA A 24 5.85 -27.83 4.12
N PRO A 25 4.52 -27.68 4.02
CA PRO A 25 3.92 -26.48 3.46
C PRO A 25 4.43 -25.25 4.22
N ILE A 26 4.83 -24.23 3.48
CA ILE A 26 5.30 -22.99 4.08
C ILE A 26 4.11 -22.30 4.74
N SER A 27 4.20 -22.08 6.04
CA SER A 27 3.23 -21.38 6.86
C SER A 27 3.65 -19.93 7.03
N GLY A 28 2.70 -19.00 7.10
CA GLY A 28 2.95 -17.57 7.25
C GLY A 28 1.71 -16.73 6.90
N CYS A 29 1.82 -15.42 7.00
CA CYS A 29 0.74 -14.51 6.63
C CYS A 29 0.46 -14.56 5.13
N THR A 30 -0.77 -14.91 4.74
CA THR A 30 -1.23 -14.99 3.34
C THR A 30 -2.02 -13.76 2.89
N ASP A 31 -2.27 -12.80 3.78
CA ASP A 31 -2.97 -11.56 3.47
C ASP A 31 -2.01 -10.52 2.88
N ASN A 32 -2.25 -10.11 1.63
CA ASN A 32 -1.39 -9.20 0.89
C ASN A 32 -1.40 -7.74 1.38
N ILE A 33 -2.34 -7.38 2.27
CA ILE A 33 -2.36 -6.05 2.91
C ILE A 33 -1.60 -6.03 4.24
N ALA A 34 -1.17 -7.18 4.74
CA ALA A 34 -0.36 -7.27 5.95
C ALA A 34 1.10 -6.85 5.70
N ILE A 35 1.73 -6.23 6.71
CA ILE A 35 3.13 -5.78 6.65
C ILE A 35 4.09 -6.94 6.42
N ASN A 36 3.78 -8.10 7.00
CA ASN A 36 4.59 -9.31 6.96
C ASN A 36 4.02 -10.36 6.00
N TYR A 37 3.31 -9.93 4.94
CA TYR A 37 2.85 -10.82 3.88
C TYR A 37 3.97 -11.70 3.34
N ASN A 38 3.72 -13.00 3.27
CA ASN A 38 4.66 -13.96 2.69
C ASN A 38 4.06 -14.58 1.42
N PRO A 39 4.51 -14.19 0.22
CA PRO A 39 3.96 -14.70 -1.05
C PRO A 39 4.23 -16.20 -1.26
N ASN A 40 5.12 -16.81 -0.48
CA ASN A 40 5.40 -18.24 -0.54
C ASN A 40 4.58 -19.06 0.46
N ALA A 41 3.83 -18.42 1.36
CA ALA A 41 2.98 -19.13 2.32
C ALA A 41 1.80 -19.76 1.59
N ILE A 42 1.55 -21.04 1.89
CA ILE A 42 0.42 -21.83 1.39
C ILE A 42 -0.63 -21.99 2.49
N THR A 43 -0.20 -21.88 3.75
CA THR A 43 -1.06 -22.05 4.91
C THR A 43 -1.00 -20.79 5.77
N GLU A 44 -2.16 -20.19 6.04
CA GLU A 44 -2.30 -19.09 6.98
C GLU A 44 -2.03 -19.56 8.41
N ASP A 45 -1.14 -18.88 9.13
CA ASP A 45 -0.75 -19.22 10.51
C ASP A 45 -1.18 -18.17 11.54
N GLN A 46 -2.00 -17.20 11.15
CA GLN A 46 -2.48 -16.10 11.97
C GLN A 46 -1.36 -15.14 12.42
N SER A 47 -0.24 -15.12 11.73
CA SER A 47 0.88 -14.24 12.03
C SER A 47 0.76 -12.86 11.38
N CYS A 48 -0.33 -12.59 10.66
CA CYS A 48 -0.52 -11.33 9.94
C CYS A 48 -0.45 -10.12 10.87
N ILE A 49 0.40 -9.15 10.51
CA ILE A 49 0.58 -7.90 11.24
C ILE A 49 0.05 -6.76 10.36
N TYR A 50 -0.83 -5.95 10.91
CA TYR A 50 -1.40 -4.79 10.23
C TYR A 50 -0.95 -3.50 10.88
N TYR A 51 -0.89 -2.42 10.09
CA TYR A 51 -0.71 -1.09 10.67
C TYR A 51 -1.91 -0.74 11.54
N SER A 52 -1.64 -0.38 12.80
CA SER A 52 -2.62 0.24 13.66
C SER A 52 -2.62 1.74 13.37
N ALA A 53 -3.65 2.24 12.69
CA ALA A 53 -3.79 3.66 12.43
C ALA A 53 -4.20 4.38 13.74
N THR A 54 -3.56 5.52 14.04
CA THR A 54 -3.86 6.35 15.21
C THR A 54 -5.07 7.24 14.92
N PRO A 55 -6.23 7.06 15.60
CA PRO A 55 -7.39 7.91 15.37
C PRO A 55 -7.06 9.39 15.60
N PHE A 56 -7.58 10.24 14.71
CA PHE A 56 -7.47 11.69 14.82
C PHE A 56 -8.86 12.33 14.95
N VAL A 57 -9.05 13.14 15.99
CA VAL A 57 -10.31 13.86 16.22
C VAL A 57 -10.15 15.30 15.74
N ILE A 58 -11.06 15.72 14.83
CA ILE A 58 -11.15 17.11 14.38
C ILE A 58 -12.07 17.85 15.33
N GLU A 59 -11.55 18.89 15.98
CA GLU A 59 -12.37 19.80 16.76
C GLU A 59 -13.08 20.78 15.81
N THR A 60 -14.41 20.71 15.75
CA THR A 60 -15.21 21.64 14.95
C THR A 60 -15.24 23.02 15.59
N PRO A 61 -14.78 24.09 14.91
CA PRO A 61 -14.86 25.45 15.45
C PRO A 61 -16.32 25.86 15.69
N TYR A 62 -16.53 26.70 16.72
CA TYR A 62 -17.85 27.19 17.05
C TYR A 62 -18.54 27.87 15.87
N GLY A 63 -19.79 27.45 15.57
CA GLY A 63 -20.60 27.99 14.50
C GLY A 63 -20.37 27.28 13.13
N PHE A 64 -19.48 26.29 13.06
CA PHE A 64 -19.33 25.47 11.87
C PHE A 64 -20.07 24.14 12.01
N PRO A 65 -20.58 23.57 10.91
CA PRO A 65 -21.16 22.23 10.95
C PRO A 65 -20.06 21.18 11.13
N ASP A 66 -20.41 20.05 11.74
CA ASP A 66 -19.49 18.92 11.87
C ASP A 66 -19.12 18.36 10.49
N MET A 67 -17.82 18.03 10.34
CA MET A 67 -17.33 17.40 9.14
C MET A 67 -17.93 15.98 8.98
N LYS A 68 -18.47 15.68 7.81
CA LYS A 68 -18.93 14.32 7.48
C LYS A 68 -17.71 13.49 7.07
N ILE A 69 -17.27 12.62 7.97
CA ILE A 69 -16.16 11.71 7.74
C ILE A 69 -16.73 10.38 7.24
N PRO A 70 -16.29 9.87 6.07
CA PRO A 70 -16.72 8.57 5.56
C PRO A 70 -16.30 7.44 6.52
N SER A 71 -17.18 6.46 6.73
CA SER A 71 -16.92 5.34 7.65
C SER A 71 -15.82 4.40 7.15
N ASP A 72 -15.61 4.34 5.84
CA ASP A 72 -14.58 3.56 5.15
C ASP A 72 -13.24 4.29 5.02
N ASN A 73 -13.18 5.58 5.42
CA ASN A 73 -11.97 6.38 5.44
C ASN A 73 -11.94 7.27 6.70
N PRO A 74 -11.78 6.69 7.89
CA PRO A 74 -11.71 7.43 9.14
C PRO A 74 -10.47 8.31 9.20
N MET A 75 -10.56 9.43 9.94
CA MET A 75 -9.42 10.32 10.12
C MET A 75 -8.37 9.68 11.04
N THR A 76 -7.13 9.65 10.56
CA THR A 76 -5.98 9.13 11.31
C THR A 76 -4.79 10.07 11.20
N VAL A 77 -3.89 10.03 12.18
CA VAL A 77 -2.66 10.83 12.18
C VAL A 77 -1.81 10.52 10.94
N GLU A 78 -1.69 9.23 10.60
CA GLU A 78 -0.92 8.74 9.46
C GLU A 78 -1.58 9.15 8.13
N GLY A 79 -2.93 9.09 8.07
CA GLY A 79 -3.70 9.53 6.91
C GLY A 79 -3.55 11.02 6.64
N ILE A 80 -3.56 11.85 7.69
CA ILE A 80 -3.31 13.30 7.59
C ILE A 80 -1.89 13.57 7.09
N ALA A 81 -0.88 12.89 7.66
CA ALA A 81 0.51 13.04 7.24
C ALA A 81 0.70 12.62 5.76
N LEU A 82 0.04 11.55 5.32
CA LEU A 82 0.03 11.14 3.92
C LEU A 82 -0.65 12.19 3.03
N GLY A 83 -1.80 12.72 3.46
CA GLY A 83 -2.51 13.79 2.73
C GLY A 83 -1.66 15.04 2.57
N GLU A 84 -0.96 15.48 3.63
CA GLU A 84 -0.03 16.61 3.56
C GLU A 84 1.12 16.36 2.59
N LYS A 85 1.69 15.15 2.60
CA LYS A 85 2.74 14.77 1.66
C LYS A 85 2.24 14.82 0.22
N LEU A 86 1.09 14.20 -0.07
CA LEU A 86 0.50 14.18 -1.40
C LEU A 86 0.09 15.57 -1.90
N PHE A 87 -0.34 16.46 -1.01
CA PHE A 87 -0.69 17.84 -1.34
C PHE A 87 0.53 18.64 -1.86
N LYS A 88 1.73 18.30 -1.38
CA LYS A 88 3.01 18.94 -1.76
C LYS A 88 3.75 18.19 -2.87
N ASP A 89 3.34 16.96 -3.19
CA ASP A 89 4.02 16.08 -4.14
C ASP A 89 3.38 16.17 -5.53
N PRO A 90 4.12 16.43 -6.61
CA PRO A 90 3.59 16.51 -7.96
C PRO A 90 3.17 15.13 -8.55
N ILE A 91 3.38 14.02 -7.85
CA ILE A 91 3.08 12.64 -8.33
C ILE A 91 1.63 12.45 -8.79
N LEU A 92 0.70 13.27 -8.29
CA LEU A 92 -0.72 13.21 -8.67
C LEU A 92 -1.04 13.96 -9.98
N SER A 93 -0.11 14.73 -10.54
CA SER A 93 -0.30 15.34 -11.85
C SER A 93 0.10 14.40 -12.98
N ALA A 94 -0.49 14.58 -14.16
CA ALA A 94 -0.28 13.66 -15.29
C ALA A 94 1.18 13.59 -15.77
N ASP A 95 1.94 14.65 -15.58
CA ASP A 95 3.34 14.80 -16.01
C ASP A 95 4.33 14.93 -14.84
N ASN A 96 3.86 14.78 -13.59
CA ASN A 96 4.62 14.94 -12.36
C ASN A 96 5.29 16.34 -12.20
N THR A 97 4.70 17.37 -12.74
CA THR A 97 5.27 18.75 -12.66
C THR A 97 4.50 19.65 -11.71
N GLN A 98 3.26 19.32 -11.35
CA GLN A 98 2.38 20.19 -10.59
C GLN A 98 1.81 19.52 -9.34
N ALA A 99 2.03 20.11 -8.18
CA ALA A 99 1.42 19.71 -6.91
C ALA A 99 0.19 20.60 -6.60
N CYS A 100 -0.71 20.10 -5.73
CA CYS A 100 -1.89 20.85 -5.29
C CYS A 100 -1.51 22.20 -4.66
N ILE A 101 -0.41 22.24 -3.87
CA ILE A 101 0.09 23.46 -3.22
C ILE A 101 0.48 24.57 -4.21
N ASN A 102 0.77 24.27 -5.48
CA ASN A 102 1.12 25.26 -6.47
C ASN A 102 -0.02 26.26 -6.72
N CYS A 103 -1.27 25.78 -6.67
CA CYS A 103 -2.47 26.59 -6.80
C CYS A 103 -3.15 26.88 -5.46
N HIS A 104 -3.14 25.93 -4.52
CA HIS A 104 -3.75 26.08 -3.20
C HIS A 104 -2.70 26.49 -2.16
N GLN A 105 -2.35 27.77 -2.13
CA GLN A 105 -1.27 28.30 -1.31
C GLN A 105 -1.79 28.72 0.07
N GLN A 106 -1.20 28.19 1.13
CA GLN A 106 -1.60 28.45 2.52
C GLN A 106 -1.58 29.95 2.87
N ASN A 107 -0.59 30.71 2.37
CA ASN A 107 -0.47 32.15 2.63
C ASN A 107 -1.60 32.97 2.02
N PHE A 108 -2.36 32.38 1.08
CA PHE A 108 -3.52 33.00 0.43
C PHE A 108 -4.81 32.25 0.76
N SER A 109 -4.90 31.71 1.99
CA SER A 109 -6.07 30.93 2.44
C SER A 109 -6.38 29.74 1.51
N PHE A 110 -5.34 29.07 1.04
CA PHE A 110 -5.41 27.96 0.10
C PHE A 110 -5.99 28.32 -1.28
N SER A 111 -5.94 29.60 -1.66
CA SER A 111 -6.29 30.08 -3.00
C SER A 111 -5.04 30.35 -3.83
N ASP A 112 -5.20 30.46 -5.16
CA ASP A 112 -4.18 30.95 -6.07
C ASP A 112 -4.17 32.48 -6.03
N PRO A 113 -3.01 33.15 -5.80
CA PRO A 113 -2.92 34.60 -5.83
C PRO A 113 -3.10 35.22 -7.24
N ASN A 114 -3.00 34.39 -8.27
CA ASN A 114 -3.19 34.85 -9.66
C ASN A 114 -4.68 34.89 -10.00
N GLN A 115 -5.05 35.75 -10.94
CA GLN A 115 -6.44 35.83 -11.43
C GLN A 115 -6.92 34.50 -12.05
N PHE A 116 -6.00 33.78 -12.69
CA PHE A 116 -6.25 32.49 -13.31
C PHE A 116 -5.15 31.51 -12.90
N SER A 117 -5.55 30.33 -12.46
CA SER A 117 -4.57 29.26 -12.19
C SER A 117 -4.06 28.66 -13.49
N THR A 118 -2.79 28.29 -13.49
CA THR A 118 -2.14 27.65 -14.63
C THR A 118 -1.88 26.18 -14.31
N GLY A 119 -2.39 25.28 -15.13
CA GLY A 119 -2.19 23.82 -15.03
C GLY A 119 -0.93 23.34 -15.74
N ILE A 120 -0.80 22.01 -15.88
CA ILE A 120 0.23 21.38 -16.70
C ILE A 120 0.16 21.90 -18.14
N ASP A 121 1.27 21.80 -18.89
CA ASP A 121 1.40 22.33 -20.26
C ASP A 121 1.13 23.83 -20.39
N ASN A 122 1.22 24.59 -19.28
CA ASN A 122 0.87 26.02 -19.20
C ASN A 122 -0.58 26.32 -19.61
N ILE A 123 -1.48 25.35 -19.50
CA ILE A 123 -2.90 25.57 -19.78
C ILE A 123 -3.51 26.42 -18.67
N GLN A 124 -3.99 27.61 -19.05
CA GLN A 124 -4.64 28.53 -18.11
C GLN A 124 -6.09 28.18 -17.89
N GLY A 125 -6.51 28.13 -16.64
CA GLY A 125 -7.90 27.94 -16.24
C GLY A 125 -8.76 29.20 -16.51
N VAL A 126 -10.06 29.06 -16.36
CA VAL A 126 -11.03 30.18 -16.53
C VAL A 126 -11.21 31.00 -15.26
N ARG A 127 -10.62 30.58 -14.16
CA ARG A 127 -10.61 31.23 -12.83
C ARG A 127 -9.46 30.70 -11.99
N ASN A 128 -9.18 31.35 -10.85
CA ASN A 128 -8.22 30.83 -9.89
C ASN A 128 -8.79 29.64 -9.09
N ALA A 129 -7.89 28.89 -8.50
CA ALA A 129 -8.24 27.90 -7.47
C ALA A 129 -8.64 28.62 -6.16
N SER A 130 -9.72 28.20 -5.54
CA SER A 130 -10.24 28.74 -4.27
C SER A 130 -10.62 27.60 -3.33
#